data_9bb8cb57ef83db5653ff28053d3a2789
#
_entry.id   9bb8cb57ef83db5653ff28053d3a2789
#
_cell.length_a   1.000
_cell.length_b   1.000
_cell.length_c   1.000
_cell.angle_alpha   90.00
_cell.angle_beta   90.00
_cell.angle_gamma   90.00
#
_symmetry.space_group_name_H-M   'P 1'
#
loop_
_entity.id
_entity.type
_entity.pdbx_description
1 polymer ?
#
loop_
_entity_poly.entity_id
_entity_poly.type
_entity_poly.pdbx_seq_one_letter_code
_entity_poly.pdbx_strand_id
1 'polypeptide(L)'
;MAKKNTTKYQSNKQEKRVAKSLDAKVTVASGALSFQKADVRSEDFLVECKTTSKNYYTLTLKTWEKIESQAVKDGIRMPLMCIDLNNGETSIAIMRQLDFIGLDYDLKAQYLGNPVPEFIDAKSVRVTADFINAPFPQQLEKGQYPCYRRDVKFLPFGTHLVMIPWEDFINISNME
;
A
#
# COMPACT_ATOMS: atom_id res chain seq x y z
N MET A 1 16.62 30.25 3.15
CA MET A 1 15.56 29.30 3.60
C MET A 1 15.54 28.11 2.65
N ALA A 2 15.89 26.92 3.12
CA ALA A 2 15.89 25.70 2.29
C ALA A 2 14.48 25.36 1.86
N LYS A 3 14.26 25.13 0.55
CA LYS A 3 12.96 24.70 -0.01
C LYS A 3 12.55 23.37 0.60
N LYS A 4 11.65 23.38 1.59
CA LYS A 4 11.08 22.20 2.27
C LYS A 4 10.23 21.28 1.38
N ASN A 5 10.16 21.51 0.07
CA ASN A 5 9.31 20.80 -0.89
C ASN A 5 10.09 20.07 -1.99
N THR A 6 11.29 19.61 -1.73
CA THR A 6 11.97 18.72 -2.68
C THR A 6 11.38 17.31 -2.59
N THR A 7 11.32 16.57 -3.71
CA THR A 7 10.88 15.17 -3.77
C THR A 7 11.59 14.32 -2.72
N LYS A 8 12.91 14.52 -2.52
CA LYS A 8 13.70 13.83 -1.51
C LYS A 8 13.21 14.11 -0.08
N TYR A 9 12.81 15.34 0.23
CA TYR A 9 12.27 15.69 1.54
C TYR A 9 10.94 14.97 1.81
N GLN A 10 10.05 14.92 0.81
CA GLN A 10 8.76 14.23 0.91
C GLN A 10 8.96 12.70 1.05
N SER A 11 9.86 12.09 0.28
CA SER A 11 10.20 10.67 0.44
C SER A 11 10.68 10.36 1.85
N ASN A 12 11.66 11.10 2.36
CA ASN A 12 12.18 10.87 3.71
C ASN A 12 11.11 11.06 4.80
N LYS A 13 10.19 12.01 4.61
CA LYS A 13 9.06 12.22 5.52
C LYS A 13 8.09 11.04 5.50
N GLN A 14 7.76 10.54 4.30
CA GLN A 14 6.91 9.36 4.11
C GLN A 14 7.52 8.12 4.77
N GLU A 15 8.78 7.80 4.45
CA GLU A 15 9.48 6.64 5.00
C GLU A 15 9.50 6.63 6.53
N LYS A 16 9.79 7.78 7.16
CA LYS A 16 9.75 7.93 8.62
C LYS A 16 8.34 7.74 9.21
N ARG A 17 7.32 8.26 8.54
CA ARG A 17 5.93 8.10 8.96
C ARG A 17 5.50 6.63 8.87
N VAL A 18 5.79 5.98 7.75
CA VAL A 18 5.49 4.56 7.51
C VAL A 18 6.21 3.68 8.53
N ALA A 19 7.51 3.91 8.75
CA ALA A 19 8.28 3.18 9.76
C ALA A 19 7.69 3.33 11.16
N LYS A 20 7.30 4.54 11.54
CA LYS A 20 6.69 4.80 12.85
C LYS A 20 5.34 4.08 13.01
N SER A 21 4.50 4.06 11.97
CA SER A 21 3.17 3.42 12.03
C SER A 21 3.23 1.89 12.09
N LEU A 22 4.34 1.28 11.69
CA LEU A 22 4.56 -0.16 11.69
C LEU A 22 5.54 -0.63 12.79
N ASP A 23 5.94 0.25 13.71
CA ASP A 23 7.04 0.00 14.65
C ASP A 23 8.30 -0.58 13.98
N ALA A 24 8.63 -0.02 12.83
CA ALA A 24 9.63 -0.53 11.90
C ALA A 24 10.84 0.40 11.78
N LYS A 25 11.87 -0.06 11.08
CA LYS A 25 13.08 0.71 10.80
C LYS A 25 13.12 1.18 9.35
N VAL A 26 13.49 2.43 9.14
CA VAL A 26 13.87 2.94 7.82
C VAL A 26 15.18 2.29 7.42
N THR A 27 15.26 1.76 6.21
CA THR A 27 16.49 1.16 5.68
C THR A 27 17.48 2.27 5.34
N VAL A 28 18.59 2.31 6.05
CA VAL A 28 19.65 3.30 5.82
C VAL A 28 20.41 2.91 4.55
N ALA A 29 20.53 3.85 3.62
CA ALA A 29 21.31 3.74 2.38
C ALA A 29 20.82 2.67 1.38
N SER A 30 19.58 2.78 0.93
CA SER A 30 19.02 1.95 -0.15
C SER A 30 19.80 1.99 -1.49
N GLY A 31 20.76 2.89 -1.65
CA GLY A 31 21.61 3.03 -2.83
C GLY A 31 22.99 2.36 -2.76
N ALA A 32 23.51 2.02 -1.58
CA ALA A 32 24.90 1.57 -1.41
C ALA A 32 25.08 0.06 -1.30
N LEU A 33 24.04 -0.68 -0.88
CA LEU A 33 24.10 -2.13 -0.71
C LEU A 33 23.06 -2.79 -1.62
N SER A 34 23.50 -3.58 -2.58
CA SER A 34 22.64 -4.18 -3.62
C SER A 34 21.55 -5.14 -3.14
N PHE A 35 21.57 -5.52 -1.86
CA PHE A 35 20.64 -6.48 -1.25
C PHE A 35 19.65 -5.86 -0.25
N GLN A 36 19.72 -4.54 0.02
CA GLN A 36 18.77 -3.86 0.91
C GLN A 36 18.00 -2.77 0.14
N LYS A 37 16.99 -3.15 -0.64
CA LYS A 37 16.34 -2.24 -1.59
C LYS A 37 14.97 -1.71 -1.19
N ALA A 38 14.38 -2.20 -0.09
CA ALA A 38 13.11 -1.65 0.40
C ALA A 38 13.35 -0.44 1.30
N ASP A 39 12.38 0.46 1.34
CA ASP A 39 12.49 1.72 2.09
C ASP A 39 12.25 1.51 3.59
N VAL A 40 11.29 0.63 3.96
CA VAL A 40 10.95 0.31 5.35
C VAL A 40 10.82 -1.20 5.55
N ARG A 41 11.28 -1.69 6.71
CA ARG A 41 11.21 -3.10 7.10
C ARG A 41 10.65 -3.24 8.49
N SER A 42 9.57 -4.01 8.63
CA SER A 42 9.09 -4.53 9.90
C SER A 42 9.35 -6.03 10.01
N GLU A 43 8.85 -6.68 11.04
CA GLU A 43 8.89 -8.13 11.17
C GLU A 43 8.11 -8.79 10.03
N ASP A 44 6.92 -8.31 9.74
CA ASP A 44 5.98 -8.92 8.79
C ASP A 44 6.02 -8.30 7.39
N PHE A 45 6.38 -7.01 7.26
CA PHE A 45 6.23 -6.26 6.01
C PHE A 45 7.56 -5.79 5.44
N LEU A 46 7.66 -5.89 4.11
CA LEU A 46 8.64 -5.20 3.31
C LEU A 46 7.95 -4.09 2.52
N VAL A 47 8.23 -2.83 2.87
CA VAL A 47 7.48 -1.69 2.32
C VAL A 47 8.32 -0.89 1.34
N GLU A 48 7.76 -0.68 0.16
CA GLU A 48 8.24 0.30 -0.83
C GLU A 48 7.40 1.57 -0.74
N CYS A 49 8.04 2.70 -0.54
CA CYS A 49 7.39 4.01 -0.42
C CYS A 49 7.47 4.79 -1.73
N LYS A 50 6.36 5.37 -2.16
CA LYS A 50 6.31 6.25 -3.34
C LYS A 50 5.52 7.50 -3.00
N THR A 51 6.07 8.67 -3.34
CA THR A 51 5.39 9.95 -3.18
C THR A 51 5.32 10.71 -4.50
N THR A 52 4.20 11.38 -4.73
CA THR A 52 3.98 12.22 -5.91
C THR A 52 3.20 13.47 -5.55
N SER A 53 3.48 14.56 -6.25
CA SER A 53 2.66 15.79 -6.18
C SER A 53 1.37 15.71 -6.99
N LYS A 54 1.20 14.63 -7.79
CA LYS A 54 0.01 14.40 -8.61
C LYS A 54 -1.07 13.71 -7.78
N ASN A 55 -2.32 13.80 -8.21
CA ASN A 55 -3.46 13.07 -7.66
C ASN A 55 -3.52 11.60 -8.12
N TYR A 56 -2.48 11.12 -8.79
CA TYR A 56 -2.34 9.73 -9.22
C TYR A 56 -0.89 9.27 -9.23
N TYR A 57 -0.72 7.95 -9.16
CA TYR A 57 0.54 7.24 -9.39
C TYR A 57 0.31 6.13 -10.42
N THR A 58 1.25 5.93 -11.35
CA THR A 58 1.16 4.81 -12.30
C THR A 58 1.94 3.62 -11.74
N LEU A 59 1.22 2.62 -11.25
CA LEU A 59 1.79 1.35 -10.80
C LEU A 59 1.94 0.43 -12.00
N THR A 60 3.18 -0.01 -12.28
CA THR A 60 3.45 -1.02 -13.30
C THR A 60 3.55 -2.40 -12.68
N LEU A 61 3.13 -3.43 -13.43
CA LEU A 61 3.29 -4.82 -13.01
C LEU A 61 4.77 -5.13 -12.69
N LYS A 62 5.69 -4.65 -13.51
CA LYS A 62 7.15 -4.79 -13.29
C LYS A 62 7.61 -4.20 -11.95
N THR A 63 7.04 -3.05 -11.55
CA THR A 63 7.36 -2.45 -10.23
C THR A 63 6.89 -3.35 -9.11
N TRP A 64 5.68 -3.89 -9.22
CA TRP A 64 5.13 -4.81 -8.24
C TRP A 64 5.93 -6.11 -8.13
N GLU A 65 6.22 -6.77 -9.25
CA GLU A 65 7.03 -8.00 -9.30
C GLU A 65 8.41 -7.82 -8.64
N LYS A 66 9.01 -6.64 -8.79
CA LYS A 66 10.27 -6.31 -8.13
C LYS A 66 10.14 -6.33 -6.61
N ILE A 67 9.06 -5.78 -6.05
CA ILE A 67 8.79 -5.75 -4.61
C ILE A 67 8.54 -7.16 -4.10
N GLU A 68 7.73 -7.96 -4.80
CA GLU A 68 7.50 -9.37 -4.46
C GLU A 68 8.80 -10.18 -4.45
N SER A 69 9.60 -10.05 -5.49
CA SER A 69 10.92 -10.72 -5.57
C SER A 69 11.85 -10.31 -4.44
N GLN A 70 11.80 -9.05 -4.03
CA GLN A 70 12.60 -8.55 -2.92
C GLN A 70 12.10 -9.13 -1.58
N ALA A 71 10.81 -9.20 -1.37
CA ALA A 71 10.19 -9.76 -0.16
C ALA A 71 10.56 -11.24 0.02
N VAL A 72 10.54 -12.02 -1.05
CA VAL A 72 10.99 -13.42 -1.03
C VAL A 72 12.47 -13.53 -0.65
N LYS A 73 13.34 -12.72 -1.24
CA LYS A 73 14.78 -12.71 -0.94
C LYS A 73 15.08 -12.28 0.49
N ASP A 74 14.22 -11.47 1.07
CA ASP A 74 14.39 -10.89 2.41
C ASP A 74 13.78 -11.75 3.54
N GLY A 75 13.43 -13.01 3.25
CA GLY A 75 12.93 -13.97 4.23
C GLY A 75 11.40 -14.02 4.35
N ILE A 76 10.71 -13.86 3.22
CA ILE A 76 9.25 -14.08 3.12
C ILE A 76 8.43 -13.09 3.94
N ARG A 77 8.78 -11.83 3.88
CA ARG A 77 7.90 -10.76 4.37
C ARG A 77 6.78 -10.49 3.37
N MET A 78 5.65 -9.98 3.87
CA MET A 78 4.56 -9.55 3.00
C MET A 78 4.98 -8.29 2.22
N PRO A 79 4.96 -8.31 0.87
CA PRO A 79 5.25 -7.14 0.07
C PRO A 79 4.12 -6.11 0.22
N LEU A 80 4.49 -4.89 0.54
CA LEU A 80 3.57 -3.78 0.74
C LEU A 80 4.09 -2.54 0.02
N MET A 81 3.21 -1.80 -0.64
CA MET A 81 3.55 -0.49 -1.18
C MET A 81 2.71 0.58 -0.48
N CYS A 82 3.35 1.68 -0.08
CA CYS A 82 2.69 2.88 0.42
C CYS A 82 2.86 4.00 -0.61
N ILE A 83 1.75 4.48 -1.16
CA ILE A 83 1.75 5.57 -2.14
C ILE A 83 1.12 6.82 -1.52
N ASP A 84 1.90 7.90 -1.46
CA ASP A 84 1.42 9.22 -1.09
C ASP A 84 1.09 10.03 -2.36
N LEU A 85 -0.17 10.40 -2.50
CA LEU A 85 -0.69 11.30 -3.55
C LEU A 85 -0.77 12.74 -3.02
N ASN A 86 -0.72 13.71 -3.93
CA ASN A 86 -0.82 15.14 -3.58
C ASN A 86 0.13 15.57 -2.46
N ASN A 87 1.41 15.14 -2.52
CA ASN A 87 2.41 15.40 -1.48
C ASN A 87 2.03 14.85 -0.07
N GLY A 88 1.28 13.77 0.00
CA GLY A 88 0.90 13.11 1.24
C GLY A 88 -0.45 13.52 1.82
N GLU A 89 -1.30 14.19 1.05
CA GLU A 89 -2.69 14.45 1.44
C GLU A 89 -3.52 13.16 1.52
N THR A 90 -3.20 12.20 0.67
CA THR A 90 -3.84 10.89 0.66
C THR A 90 -2.78 9.81 0.53
N SER A 91 -2.84 8.81 1.40
CA SER A 91 -1.94 7.66 1.40
C SER A 91 -2.71 6.38 1.15
N ILE A 92 -2.20 5.55 0.23
CA ILE A 92 -2.83 4.28 -0.20
C ILE A 92 -1.85 3.15 0.07
N ALA A 93 -2.32 2.11 0.74
CA ALA A 93 -1.64 0.83 0.87
C ALA A 93 -2.04 -0.10 -0.27
N ILE A 94 -1.06 -0.80 -0.84
CA ILE A 94 -1.27 -1.80 -1.90
C ILE A 94 -0.57 -3.08 -1.50
N MET A 95 -1.30 -4.20 -1.53
CA MET A 95 -0.80 -5.53 -1.18
C MET A 95 -1.46 -6.60 -2.03
N ARG A 96 -0.96 -7.84 -1.95
CA ARG A 96 -1.63 -8.99 -2.57
C ARG A 96 -2.95 -9.26 -1.86
N GLN A 97 -3.94 -9.71 -2.61
CA GLN A 97 -5.23 -10.12 -2.04
C GLN A 97 -5.08 -11.21 -0.97
N LEU A 98 -4.20 -12.19 -1.18
CA LEU A 98 -3.99 -13.26 -0.21
C LEU A 98 -3.41 -12.76 1.11
N ASP A 99 -2.48 -11.79 1.07
CA ASP A 99 -1.92 -11.18 2.27
C ASP A 99 -3.00 -10.38 3.01
N PHE A 100 -3.82 -9.65 2.25
CA PHE A 100 -4.93 -8.88 2.80
C PHE A 100 -5.96 -9.76 3.52
N ILE A 101 -6.35 -10.89 2.90
CA ILE A 101 -7.27 -11.87 3.53
C ILE A 101 -6.64 -12.45 4.81
N GLY A 102 -5.32 -12.68 4.81
CA GLY A 102 -4.62 -13.15 6.00
C GLY A 102 -4.64 -12.16 7.17
N LEU A 103 -4.55 -10.86 6.88
CA LEU A 103 -4.62 -9.79 7.89
C LEU A 103 -6.04 -9.59 8.44
N ASP A 104 -7.06 -9.70 7.60
CA ASP A 104 -8.47 -9.53 7.98
C ASP A 104 -9.18 -10.90 8.13
N TYR A 105 -8.51 -11.85 8.79
CA TYR A 105 -9.00 -13.21 8.95
C TYR A 105 -10.39 -13.28 9.59
N ASP A 106 -10.67 -12.40 10.54
CA ASP A 106 -11.97 -12.34 11.24
C ASP A 106 -13.04 -11.53 10.49
N LEU A 107 -12.72 -11.03 9.28
CA LEU A 107 -13.63 -10.22 8.45
C LEU A 107 -14.27 -9.05 9.20
N LYS A 108 -13.53 -8.43 10.12
CA LYS A 108 -14.00 -7.27 10.91
C LYS A 108 -14.21 -6.03 10.07
N ALA A 109 -13.48 -5.92 8.93
CA ALA A 109 -13.69 -4.84 7.99
C ALA A 109 -14.93 -5.09 7.14
N GLN A 110 -15.89 -4.18 7.20
CA GLN A 110 -16.96 -4.13 6.22
C GLN A 110 -16.51 -3.30 5.01
N TYR A 111 -16.27 -3.98 3.90
CA TYR A 111 -15.82 -3.31 2.68
C TYR A 111 -16.95 -2.50 2.06
N LEU A 112 -16.66 -1.25 1.75
CA LEU A 112 -17.55 -0.38 1.01
C LEU A 112 -17.48 -0.73 -0.47
N GLY A 113 -18.62 -1.13 -1.01
CA GLY A 113 -18.74 -1.63 -2.36
C GLY A 113 -18.57 -3.16 -2.45
N ASN A 114 -18.94 -3.72 -3.58
CA ASN A 114 -18.65 -5.10 -3.90
C ASN A 114 -17.28 -5.11 -4.60
N PRO A 115 -16.21 -5.61 -4.00
CA PRO A 115 -14.88 -5.57 -4.61
C PRO A 115 -14.78 -6.58 -5.76
N VAL A 116 -15.47 -6.27 -6.86
CA VAL A 116 -15.24 -6.97 -8.12
C VAL A 116 -13.90 -6.46 -8.65
N PRO A 117 -12.90 -7.33 -8.86
CA PRO A 117 -11.62 -6.90 -9.34
C PRO A 117 -11.73 -6.28 -10.73
N GLU A 118 -11.12 -5.11 -10.91
CA GLU A 118 -10.92 -4.52 -12.22
C GLU A 118 -9.86 -5.34 -12.97
N PHE A 119 -10.24 -5.93 -14.09
CA PHE A 119 -9.32 -6.70 -14.93
C PHE A 119 -8.49 -5.77 -15.81
N ILE A 120 -7.18 -5.84 -15.67
CA ILE A 120 -6.23 -4.98 -16.38
C ILE A 120 -5.45 -5.80 -17.40
N ASP A 121 -5.73 -5.62 -18.69
CA ASP A 121 -4.96 -6.19 -19.80
C ASP A 121 -3.64 -5.45 -20.04
N ALA A 122 -3.51 -4.24 -19.51
CA ALA A 122 -2.32 -3.42 -19.59
C ALA A 122 -1.29 -3.80 -18.52
N LYS A 123 -0.02 -3.46 -18.77
CA LYS A 123 1.08 -3.69 -17.81
C LYS A 123 1.13 -2.65 -16.68
N SER A 124 0.15 -1.76 -16.60
CA SER A 124 0.09 -0.72 -15.59
C SER A 124 -1.34 -0.32 -15.24
N VAL A 125 -1.53 0.17 -14.03
CA VAL A 125 -2.78 0.74 -13.53
C VAL A 125 -2.52 2.13 -12.95
N ARG A 126 -3.48 3.03 -13.11
CA ARG A 126 -3.47 4.33 -12.45
C ARG A 126 -4.08 4.17 -11.05
N VAL A 127 -3.26 4.40 -10.03
CA VAL A 127 -3.67 4.46 -8.63
C VAL A 127 -4.15 5.87 -8.34
N THR A 128 -5.41 6.02 -7.94
CA THR A 128 -6.05 7.28 -7.54
C THR A 128 -6.77 7.08 -6.23
N ALA A 129 -7.26 8.14 -5.60
CA ALA A 129 -8.02 8.08 -4.36
C ALA A 129 -9.56 8.08 -4.59
N ASP A 130 -10.02 7.96 -5.83
CA ASP A 130 -11.44 8.12 -6.17
C ASP A 130 -12.33 7.07 -5.47
N PHE A 131 -11.80 5.87 -5.21
CA PHE A 131 -12.54 4.81 -4.51
C PHE A 131 -12.81 5.14 -3.02
N ILE A 132 -12.04 6.08 -2.43
CA ILE A 132 -12.21 6.51 -1.03
C ILE A 132 -13.45 7.41 -0.87
N ASN A 133 -13.98 7.96 -1.95
CA ASN A 133 -15.15 8.84 -1.97
C ASN A 133 -16.48 8.08 -2.16
N ALA A 134 -16.48 6.75 -2.14
CA ALA A 134 -17.69 5.96 -2.23
C ALA A 134 -18.63 6.28 -1.06
N PRO A 135 -19.97 6.34 -1.27
CA PRO A 135 -20.91 6.65 -0.20
C PRO A 135 -20.85 5.57 0.91
N PHE A 136 -20.91 6.03 2.15
CA PHE A 136 -20.96 5.16 3.32
C PHE A 136 -22.22 4.29 3.29
N PRO A 137 -22.15 3.00 3.66
CA PRO A 137 -23.32 2.17 3.89
C PRO A 137 -24.12 2.75 5.07
N GLN A 138 -25.44 2.68 4.99
CA GLN A 138 -26.32 3.27 5.99
C GLN A 138 -26.29 2.55 7.36
N GLN A 139 -25.81 1.31 7.42
CA GLN A 139 -25.71 0.54 8.67
C GLN A 139 -24.47 -0.34 8.66
N LEU A 140 -23.67 -0.23 9.72
CA LEU A 140 -22.58 -1.13 10.04
C LEU A 140 -23.04 -2.06 11.15
N GLU A 141 -22.67 -3.34 11.09
CA GLU A 141 -22.87 -4.25 12.21
C GLU A 141 -21.99 -3.86 13.40
N LYS A 142 -22.42 -4.21 14.60
CA LYS A 142 -21.68 -3.90 15.83
C LYS A 142 -20.29 -4.55 15.78
N GLY A 143 -19.25 -3.73 15.87
CA GLY A 143 -17.85 -4.18 15.84
C GLY A 143 -17.21 -4.18 14.44
N GLN A 144 -17.97 -3.83 13.40
CA GLN A 144 -17.43 -3.62 12.07
C GLN A 144 -17.03 -2.17 11.87
N TYR A 145 -16.00 -1.94 11.06
CA TYR A 145 -15.59 -0.60 10.61
C TYR A 145 -15.60 -0.55 9.07
N PRO A 146 -15.91 0.60 8.47
CA PRO A 146 -15.91 0.73 7.03
C PRO A 146 -14.47 0.75 6.50
N CYS A 147 -14.23 -0.02 5.45
CA CYS A 147 -12.95 0.00 4.76
C CYS A 147 -13.18 0.24 3.27
N TYR A 148 -12.62 1.31 2.76
CA TYR A 148 -12.62 1.56 1.32
C TYR A 148 -11.63 0.61 0.64
N ARG A 149 -12.11 -0.07 -0.40
CA ARG A 149 -11.30 -1.06 -1.09
C ARG A 149 -11.47 -0.98 -2.60
N ARG A 150 -10.37 -1.08 -3.32
CA ARG A 150 -10.32 -1.27 -4.77
C ARG A 150 -9.43 -2.46 -5.08
N ASP A 151 -9.94 -3.39 -5.88
CA ASP A 151 -9.20 -4.56 -6.33
C ASP A 151 -8.83 -4.41 -7.81
N VAL A 152 -7.61 -4.80 -8.16
CA VAL A 152 -7.15 -4.90 -9.54
C VAL A 152 -6.50 -6.24 -9.80
N LYS A 153 -6.76 -6.83 -10.97
CA LYS A 153 -6.17 -8.09 -11.39
C LYS A 153 -5.49 -7.95 -12.74
N PHE A 154 -4.18 -8.09 -12.76
CA PHE A 154 -3.40 -8.04 -14.00
C PHE A 154 -3.51 -9.35 -14.77
N LEU A 155 -3.83 -9.25 -16.07
CA LEU A 155 -3.90 -10.37 -16.99
C LEU A 155 -2.62 -10.43 -17.85
N PRO A 156 -2.22 -11.61 -18.31
CA PRO A 156 -2.76 -12.96 -18.05
C PRO A 156 -2.25 -13.59 -16.73
N PHE A 157 -1.30 -12.97 -16.03
CA PHE A 157 -0.56 -13.58 -14.92
C PHE A 157 -1.34 -13.72 -13.63
N GLY A 158 -2.53 -13.10 -13.54
CA GLY A 158 -3.43 -13.26 -12.41
C GLY A 158 -2.98 -12.57 -11.12
N THR A 159 -1.98 -11.67 -11.18
CA THR A 159 -1.60 -10.86 -10.00
C THR A 159 -2.77 -10.03 -9.52
N HIS A 160 -3.27 -10.36 -8.34
CA HIS A 160 -4.43 -9.70 -7.72
C HIS A 160 -3.97 -8.82 -6.58
N LEU A 161 -4.17 -7.52 -6.72
CA LEU A 161 -3.80 -6.50 -5.75
C LEU A 161 -5.04 -5.87 -5.14
N VAL A 162 -4.93 -5.56 -3.85
CA VAL A 162 -5.91 -4.80 -3.07
C VAL A 162 -5.31 -3.45 -2.73
N MET A 163 -6.10 -2.39 -2.93
CA MET A 163 -5.77 -1.01 -2.60
C MET A 163 -6.75 -0.51 -1.53
N ILE A 164 -6.22 -0.04 -0.41
CA ILE A 164 -7.00 0.52 0.70
C ILE A 164 -6.34 1.81 1.23
N PRO A 165 -7.05 2.69 1.93
CA PRO A 165 -6.43 3.80 2.64
C PRO A 165 -5.36 3.28 3.60
N TRP A 166 -4.25 4.03 3.74
CA TRP A 166 -3.16 3.64 4.65
C TRP A 166 -3.63 3.50 6.09
N GLU A 167 -4.54 4.37 6.55
CA GLU A 167 -5.07 4.32 7.90
C GLU A 167 -5.90 3.04 8.14
N ASP A 168 -6.71 2.62 7.17
CA ASP A 168 -7.46 1.37 7.23
C ASP A 168 -6.51 0.17 7.31
N PHE A 169 -5.42 0.18 6.50
CA PHE A 169 -4.39 -0.85 6.57
C PHE A 169 -3.76 -0.94 7.98
N ILE A 170 -3.41 0.20 8.58
CA ILE A 170 -2.83 0.21 9.93
C ILE A 170 -3.83 -0.30 10.96
N ASN A 171 -5.11 0.06 10.86
CA ASN A 171 -6.14 -0.43 11.74
C ASN A 171 -6.28 -1.96 11.63
N ILE A 172 -6.31 -2.51 10.40
CA ILE A 172 -6.40 -3.96 10.16
C ILE A 172 -5.16 -4.69 10.69
N SER A 173 -3.96 -4.16 10.41
CA SER A 173 -2.71 -4.80 10.79
C SER A 173 -2.45 -4.82 12.31
N ASN A 174 -3.10 -3.92 13.07
CA ASN A 174 -2.97 -3.82 14.53
C ASN A 174 -4.14 -4.48 15.28
N MET A 175 -5.07 -5.13 14.60
CA MET A 175 -6.14 -5.87 15.23
C MET A 175 -5.63 -7.24 15.70
N GLU A 176 -5.47 -7.39 17.02
CA GLU A 176 -5.27 -8.67 17.70
C GLU A 176 -6.61 -9.40 17.92
#